data_cd1d9724c23f0bd57c7c6ae095120d5f
#
_entry.id   cd1d9724c23f0bd57c7c6ae095120d5f
#
_cell.length_a   1.000
_cell.length_b   1.000
_cell.length_c   1.000
_cell.angle_alpha   90.00
_cell.angle_beta   90.00
_cell.angle_gamma   90.00
#
_symmetry.space_group_name_H-M   'P 1'
#
loop_
_entity.id
_entity.type
_entity.pdbx_description
1 polymer ?
#
loop_
_entity_poly.entity_id
_entity_poly.type
_entity_poly.pdbx_seq_one_letter_code
_entity_poly.pdbx_strand_id
1 'polypeptide(L)'
;MGIERGEVVAFVGAGGKSSAILQVAGELKEEGVKVLVAPTTKMFVSEAERVGRILTSEDRDELRTEAAEALSVEGAAVVASSILSKDRIGGVEPAWIPALALEDGVTLVEADGSRRRPLKGTAEHEPFLPEGATLVVAVGGTRALGEPLEEERVHRPEVFSKLTGISPGHTIGAQAFARALLAGLRSVPDGARRAVLLADVEPGQSMSVASVVAHDLWREGVRKVVLSSLPKETPGRVWTL
;
A
#
# COMPACT_ATOMS: atom_id res chain seq x y z
N MET A 1 9.26 6.95 5.49
CA MET A 1 9.65 5.98 4.44
C MET A 1 10.80 6.50 3.60
N GLY A 2 11.15 7.78 3.67
CA GLY A 2 12.18 8.42 2.85
C GLY A 2 11.76 8.40 1.38
N ILE A 3 10.60 8.96 1.11
CA ILE A 3 10.03 9.12 -0.23
C ILE A 3 10.55 10.44 -0.78
N GLU A 4 11.00 10.41 -2.03
CA GLU A 4 11.61 11.55 -2.70
C GLU A 4 10.80 11.96 -3.95
N ARG A 5 11.01 13.18 -4.45
CA ARG A 5 10.39 13.64 -5.71
C ARG A 5 10.84 12.75 -6.87
N GLY A 6 9.98 12.55 -7.85
CA GLY A 6 10.18 11.65 -8.97
C GLY A 6 9.85 10.19 -8.70
N GLU A 7 9.47 9.82 -7.47
CA GLU A 7 9.21 8.43 -7.13
C GLU A 7 7.79 7.98 -7.46
N VAL A 8 7.72 6.74 -7.93
CA VAL A 8 6.48 5.94 -8.02
C VAL A 8 6.48 4.92 -6.89
N VAL A 9 5.60 5.12 -5.92
CA VAL A 9 5.51 4.30 -4.70
C VAL A 9 4.30 3.38 -4.80
N ALA A 10 4.54 2.08 -4.93
CA ALA A 10 3.48 1.07 -5.01
C ALA A 10 3.19 0.44 -3.64
N PHE A 11 1.95 0.51 -3.19
CA PHE A 11 1.46 -0.12 -1.96
C PHE A 11 0.75 -1.43 -2.30
N VAL A 12 1.23 -2.52 -1.70
CA VAL A 12 0.71 -3.89 -1.88
C VAL A 12 0.34 -4.51 -0.54
N GLY A 13 -0.33 -5.66 -0.54
CA GLY A 13 -0.73 -6.38 0.66
C GLY A 13 -2.09 -5.95 1.21
N ALA A 14 -2.24 -5.83 2.53
CA ALA A 14 -3.54 -5.65 3.17
C ALA A 14 -3.45 -4.89 4.50
N GLY A 15 -4.61 -4.44 5.01
CA GLY A 15 -4.71 -3.91 6.37
C GLY A 15 -4.08 -2.53 6.56
N GLY A 16 -4.44 -1.56 5.70
CA GLY A 16 -4.05 -0.18 5.90
C GLY A 16 -3.44 0.53 4.70
N LYS A 17 -3.48 -0.07 3.49
CA LYS A 17 -2.92 0.57 2.27
C LYS A 17 -3.51 1.95 2.00
N SER A 18 -4.83 2.05 1.84
CA SER A 18 -5.48 3.35 1.59
C SER A 18 -5.19 4.35 2.71
N SER A 19 -5.21 3.92 3.98
CA SER A 19 -4.85 4.79 5.11
C SER A 19 -3.40 5.26 5.03
N ALA A 20 -2.47 4.39 4.64
CA ALA A 20 -1.07 4.74 4.44
C ALA A 20 -0.89 5.74 3.28
N ILE A 21 -1.58 5.52 2.16
CA ILE A 21 -1.58 6.43 1.01
C ILE A 21 -2.11 7.80 1.42
N LEU A 22 -3.24 7.86 2.15
CA LEU A 22 -3.81 9.11 2.63
C LEU A 22 -2.86 9.88 3.55
N GLN A 23 -2.24 9.17 4.51
CA GLN A 23 -1.29 9.77 5.43
C GLN A 23 -0.05 10.31 4.70
N VAL A 24 0.55 9.50 3.82
CA VAL A 24 1.71 9.91 3.02
C VAL A 24 1.38 11.07 2.08
N ALA A 25 0.21 11.03 1.44
CA ALA A 25 -0.23 12.12 0.57
C ALA A 25 -0.39 13.44 1.35
N GLY A 26 -0.96 13.38 2.56
CA GLY A 26 -1.09 14.54 3.45
C GLY A 26 0.26 15.10 3.86
N GLU A 27 1.18 14.26 4.36
CA GLU A 27 2.54 14.67 4.77
C GLU A 27 3.31 15.31 3.62
N LEU A 28 3.32 14.70 2.43
CA LEU A 28 3.99 15.23 1.25
C LEU A 28 3.39 16.57 0.79
N LYS A 29 2.05 16.69 0.84
CA LYS A 29 1.36 17.94 0.50
C LYS A 29 1.72 19.08 1.48
N GLU A 30 1.81 18.79 2.77
CA GLU A 30 2.25 19.73 3.80
C GLU A 30 3.70 20.21 3.56
N GLU A 31 4.55 19.34 3.01
CA GLU A 31 5.93 19.65 2.60
C GLU A 31 6.01 20.38 1.23
N GLY A 32 4.87 20.70 0.60
CA GLY A 32 4.81 21.35 -0.72
C GLY A 32 5.22 20.45 -1.89
N VAL A 33 5.10 19.12 -1.71
CA VAL A 33 5.34 18.14 -2.77
C VAL A 33 4.02 17.84 -3.47
N LYS A 34 4.01 17.88 -4.80
CA LYS A 34 2.85 17.47 -5.60
C LYS A 34 2.63 15.97 -5.47
N VAL A 35 1.37 15.55 -5.27
CA VAL A 35 1.03 14.14 -5.07
C VAL A 35 -0.08 13.70 -6.03
N LEU A 36 0.21 12.69 -6.83
CA LEU A 36 -0.79 12.00 -7.63
C LEU A 36 -1.08 10.63 -7.01
N VAL A 37 -2.33 10.34 -6.69
CA VAL A 37 -2.77 9.01 -6.30
C VAL A 37 -3.40 8.32 -7.49
N ALA A 38 -2.86 7.18 -7.89
CA ALA A 38 -3.29 6.40 -9.03
C ALA A 38 -3.58 4.93 -8.62
N PRO A 39 -4.77 4.62 -8.08
CA PRO A 39 -5.11 3.25 -7.76
C PRO A 39 -5.23 2.43 -9.04
N THR A 40 -4.70 1.20 -9.05
CA THR A 40 -4.92 0.21 -10.13
C THR A 40 -6.03 -0.77 -9.78
N THR A 41 -6.65 -0.59 -8.62
CA THR A 41 -7.81 -1.34 -8.12
C THR A 41 -8.92 -0.37 -7.71
N LYS A 42 -10.08 -0.93 -7.34
CA LYS A 42 -11.21 -0.11 -6.88
C LYS A 42 -10.87 0.60 -5.57
N MET A 43 -11.07 1.92 -5.52
CA MET A 43 -10.91 2.74 -4.33
C MET A 43 -12.26 3.35 -3.88
N PHE A 44 -12.43 3.68 -2.60
CA PHE A 44 -13.61 4.40 -2.16
C PHE A 44 -13.53 5.87 -2.56
N VAL A 45 -14.67 6.44 -2.99
CA VAL A 45 -14.80 7.87 -3.27
C VAL A 45 -14.40 8.70 -2.05
N SER A 46 -14.88 8.33 -0.85
CA SER A 46 -14.57 9.02 0.40
C SER A 46 -13.09 8.97 0.81
N GLU A 47 -12.32 7.98 0.37
CA GLU A 47 -10.88 7.94 0.53
C GLU A 47 -10.19 8.85 -0.49
N ALA A 48 -10.62 8.80 -1.75
CA ALA A 48 -10.07 9.63 -2.82
C ALA A 48 -10.28 11.14 -2.57
N GLU A 49 -11.48 11.54 -2.15
CA GLU A 49 -11.82 12.94 -1.81
C GLU A 49 -10.93 13.53 -0.70
N ARG A 50 -10.43 12.72 0.21
CA ARG A 50 -9.50 13.15 1.28
C ARG A 50 -8.10 13.48 0.75
N VAL A 51 -7.71 12.94 -0.39
CA VAL A 51 -6.45 13.29 -1.05
C VAL A 51 -6.60 14.62 -1.79
N GLY A 52 -7.62 14.73 -2.63
CA GLY A 52 -7.85 15.88 -3.48
C GLY A 52 -8.90 15.59 -4.55
N ARG A 53 -8.85 16.37 -5.63
CA ARG A 53 -9.77 16.24 -6.75
C ARG A 53 -9.67 14.88 -7.42
N ILE A 54 -10.84 14.27 -7.70
CA ILE A 54 -10.93 13.02 -8.46
C ILE A 54 -11.10 13.38 -9.94
N LEU A 55 -10.21 12.85 -10.77
CA LEU A 55 -10.19 12.99 -12.21
C LEU A 55 -10.50 11.63 -12.84
N THR A 56 -11.41 11.60 -13.81
CA THR A 56 -11.83 10.33 -14.43
C THR A 56 -11.85 10.46 -15.94
N SER A 57 -11.12 9.56 -16.62
CA SER A 57 -11.20 9.37 -18.06
C SER A 57 -10.80 7.94 -18.43
N GLU A 58 -11.30 7.46 -19.59
CA GLU A 58 -10.86 6.24 -20.23
C GLU A 58 -9.67 6.50 -21.17
N ASP A 59 -9.24 7.77 -21.31
CA ASP A 59 -8.05 8.18 -22.05
C ASP A 59 -6.92 8.59 -21.10
N ARG A 60 -5.77 7.94 -21.26
CA ARG A 60 -4.58 8.17 -20.43
C ARG A 60 -4.01 9.59 -20.60
N ASP A 61 -3.97 10.10 -21.81
CA ASP A 61 -3.33 11.38 -22.11
C ASP A 61 -4.22 12.56 -21.66
N GLU A 62 -5.53 12.38 -21.69
CA GLU A 62 -6.49 13.27 -21.07
C GLU A 62 -6.28 13.31 -19.55
N LEU A 63 -6.25 12.16 -18.87
CA LEU A 63 -5.97 12.08 -17.42
C LEU A 63 -4.64 12.75 -17.06
N ARG A 64 -3.60 12.56 -17.86
CA ARG A 64 -2.30 13.18 -17.61
C ARG A 64 -2.39 14.70 -17.68
N THR A 65 -3.10 15.23 -18.66
CA THR A 65 -3.27 16.68 -18.85
C THR A 65 -4.08 17.29 -17.70
N GLU A 66 -5.23 16.69 -17.38
CA GLU A 66 -6.07 17.15 -16.27
C GLU A 66 -5.35 17.04 -14.92
N ALA A 67 -4.56 15.98 -14.71
CA ALA A 67 -3.76 15.81 -13.50
C ALA A 67 -2.71 16.92 -13.36
N ALA A 68 -2.02 17.28 -14.43
CA ALA A 68 -1.04 18.37 -14.41
C ALA A 68 -1.68 19.71 -14.03
N GLU A 69 -2.88 20.01 -14.57
CA GLU A 69 -3.65 21.21 -14.22
C GLU A 69 -4.09 21.20 -12.75
N ALA A 70 -4.73 20.12 -12.29
CA ALA A 70 -5.20 19.99 -10.91
C ALA A 70 -4.04 20.09 -9.91
N LEU A 71 -2.92 19.43 -10.16
CA LEU A 71 -1.74 19.45 -9.30
C LEU A 71 -1.08 20.84 -9.25
N SER A 72 -1.19 21.64 -10.30
CA SER A 72 -0.65 23.01 -10.29
C SER A 72 -1.43 23.93 -9.35
N VAL A 73 -2.72 23.65 -9.12
CA VAL A 73 -3.64 24.48 -8.31
C VAL A 73 -3.79 23.92 -6.90
N GLU A 74 -4.01 22.60 -6.78
CA GLU A 74 -4.43 21.95 -5.53
C GLU A 74 -3.29 21.18 -4.83
N GLY A 75 -2.20 20.91 -5.53
CA GLY A 75 -1.03 20.17 -5.03
C GLY A 75 -1.25 18.66 -4.90
N ALA A 76 -2.49 18.17 -4.92
CA ALA A 76 -2.80 16.75 -4.88
C ALA A 76 -4.05 16.41 -5.71
N ALA A 77 -4.05 15.25 -6.35
CA ALA A 77 -5.18 14.74 -7.14
C ALA A 77 -5.22 13.21 -7.12
N VAL A 78 -6.38 12.66 -7.47
CA VAL A 78 -6.59 11.22 -7.67
C VAL A 78 -7.04 10.98 -9.09
N VAL A 79 -6.42 10.06 -9.81
CA VAL A 79 -6.85 9.62 -11.14
C VAL A 79 -7.57 8.29 -11.08
N ALA A 80 -8.60 8.12 -11.89
CA ALA A 80 -9.39 6.90 -11.96
C ALA A 80 -9.87 6.65 -13.41
N SER A 81 -10.15 5.41 -13.77
CA SER A 81 -10.70 5.09 -15.09
C SER A 81 -12.16 5.53 -15.21
N SER A 82 -12.93 5.47 -14.13
CA SER A 82 -14.36 5.80 -14.13
C SER A 82 -14.93 5.87 -12.71
N ILE A 83 -16.13 6.44 -12.56
CA ILE A 83 -16.94 6.31 -11.36
C ILE A 83 -17.81 5.07 -11.50
N LEU A 84 -17.55 4.03 -10.70
CA LEU A 84 -18.27 2.76 -10.76
C LEU A 84 -19.60 2.80 -10.02
N SER A 85 -19.68 3.59 -8.95
CA SER A 85 -20.88 3.82 -8.14
C SER A 85 -20.69 5.09 -7.32
N LYS A 86 -21.74 5.49 -6.58
CA LYS A 86 -21.64 6.63 -5.63
C LYS A 86 -20.52 6.49 -4.58
N ASP A 87 -20.07 5.26 -4.31
CA ASP A 87 -19.09 4.97 -3.26
C ASP A 87 -17.74 4.48 -3.80
N ARG A 88 -17.59 4.27 -5.13
CA ARG A 88 -16.42 3.61 -5.71
C ARG A 88 -15.97 4.21 -7.02
N ILE A 89 -14.66 4.40 -7.14
CA ILE A 89 -13.97 4.68 -8.41
C ILE A 89 -13.25 3.42 -8.91
N GLY A 90 -13.09 3.34 -10.23
CA GLY A 90 -12.32 2.31 -10.92
C GLY A 90 -10.83 2.66 -10.93
N GLY A 91 -9.96 1.65 -10.80
CA GLY A 91 -8.53 1.86 -10.95
C GLY A 91 -8.14 2.13 -12.41
N VAL A 92 -7.03 2.83 -12.61
CA VAL A 92 -6.40 2.96 -13.93
C VAL A 92 -5.66 1.69 -14.31
N GLU A 93 -5.39 1.47 -15.58
CA GLU A 93 -4.55 0.36 -16.01
C GLU A 93 -3.12 0.51 -15.49
N PRO A 94 -2.50 -0.56 -14.96
CA PRO A 94 -1.12 -0.50 -14.47
C PRO A 94 -0.12 0.01 -15.52
N ALA A 95 -0.34 -0.28 -16.79
CA ALA A 95 0.47 0.20 -17.92
C ALA A 95 0.42 1.72 -18.13
N TRP A 96 -0.53 2.43 -17.52
CA TRP A 96 -0.62 3.89 -17.63
C TRP A 96 0.27 4.61 -16.60
N ILE A 97 0.67 3.92 -15.52
CA ILE A 97 1.41 4.54 -14.42
C ILE A 97 2.71 5.23 -14.89
N PRO A 98 3.54 4.65 -15.79
CA PRO A 98 4.73 5.35 -16.25
C PRO A 98 4.46 6.70 -16.92
N ALA A 99 3.33 6.82 -17.64
CA ALA A 99 2.94 8.07 -18.30
C ALA A 99 2.28 9.09 -17.35
N LEU A 100 1.74 8.62 -16.23
CA LEU A 100 1.14 9.43 -15.17
C LEU A 100 2.14 9.80 -14.07
N ALA A 101 3.34 9.21 -14.08
CA ALA A 101 4.38 9.46 -13.08
C ALA A 101 4.84 10.92 -13.09
N LEU A 102 4.98 11.50 -11.90
CA LEU A 102 5.40 12.89 -11.73
C LEU A 102 6.91 12.99 -11.59
N GLU A 103 7.58 13.79 -12.43
CA GLU A 103 9.01 14.09 -12.30
C GLU A 103 9.29 15.01 -11.10
N ASP A 104 8.46 16.04 -10.89
CA ASP A 104 8.55 17.00 -9.77
C ASP A 104 7.44 16.80 -8.74
N GLY A 105 7.26 15.56 -8.33
CA GLY A 105 6.24 15.16 -7.36
C GLY A 105 6.36 13.69 -7.00
N VAL A 106 5.34 13.13 -6.38
CA VAL A 106 5.28 11.70 -6.01
C VAL A 106 4.00 11.08 -6.55
N THR A 107 4.13 9.91 -7.15
CA THR A 107 2.98 9.11 -7.59
C THR A 107 2.78 7.94 -6.64
N LEU A 108 1.65 7.91 -5.93
CA LEU A 108 1.28 6.84 -4.99
C LEU A 108 0.29 5.89 -5.66
N VAL A 109 0.60 4.61 -5.68
CA VAL A 109 -0.18 3.59 -6.38
C VAL A 109 -0.72 2.55 -5.39
N GLU A 110 -2.04 2.35 -5.32
CA GLU A 110 -2.63 1.18 -4.68
C GLU A 110 -2.67 0.03 -5.69
N ALA A 111 -1.70 -0.89 -5.60
CA ALA A 111 -1.42 -1.85 -6.67
C ALA A 111 -2.17 -3.18 -6.53
N ASP A 112 -2.85 -3.44 -5.42
CA ASP A 112 -3.64 -4.67 -5.23
C ASP A 112 -4.86 -4.48 -4.30
N GLY A 113 -5.86 -5.36 -4.47
CA GLY A 113 -7.05 -5.41 -3.61
C GLY A 113 -6.88 -6.40 -2.46
N SER A 114 -7.51 -6.11 -1.30
CA SER A 114 -7.48 -6.97 -0.10
C SER A 114 -8.83 -7.16 0.59
N ARG A 115 -9.92 -6.66 -0.02
CA ARG A 115 -11.28 -6.70 0.56
C ARG A 115 -11.35 -6.20 2.02
N ARG A 116 -10.52 -5.20 2.37
CA ARG A 116 -10.41 -4.63 3.73
C ARG A 116 -9.96 -5.64 4.81
N ARG A 117 -9.41 -6.77 4.43
CA ARG A 117 -8.84 -7.71 5.41
C ARG A 117 -7.51 -7.17 5.94
N PRO A 118 -7.14 -7.47 7.20
CA PRO A 118 -5.86 -7.04 7.78
C PRO A 118 -4.65 -7.71 7.14
N LEU A 119 -4.81 -8.89 6.54
CA LEU A 119 -3.74 -9.63 5.92
C LEU A 119 -4.20 -10.28 4.61
N LYS A 120 -3.28 -10.73 3.76
CA LYS A 120 -3.58 -11.30 2.45
C LYS A 120 -2.66 -12.48 2.13
N GLY A 121 -3.22 -13.54 1.55
CA GLY A 121 -2.48 -14.53 0.78
C GLY A 121 -2.23 -13.98 -0.63
N THR A 122 -0.97 -13.67 -0.94
CA THR A 122 -0.57 -13.15 -2.25
C THR A 122 -0.35 -14.31 -3.22
N ALA A 123 -1.13 -14.37 -4.30
CA ALA A 123 -1.03 -15.42 -5.32
C ALA A 123 0.29 -15.32 -6.10
N GLU A 124 0.69 -16.38 -6.81
CA GLU A 124 1.98 -16.42 -7.53
C GLU A 124 2.10 -15.34 -8.62
N HIS A 125 0.98 -15.00 -9.27
CA HIS A 125 0.92 -13.95 -10.30
C HIS A 125 0.72 -12.53 -9.72
N GLU A 126 0.68 -12.37 -8.41
CA GLU A 126 0.52 -11.09 -7.70
C GLU A 126 1.78 -10.73 -6.90
N PRO A 127 1.98 -9.43 -6.58
CA PRO A 127 1.20 -8.27 -7.07
C PRO A 127 1.53 -7.90 -8.51
N PHE A 128 0.56 -7.27 -9.21
CA PHE A 128 0.82 -6.61 -10.48
C PHE A 128 1.41 -5.21 -10.17
N LEU A 129 2.73 -5.16 -10.07
CA LEU A 129 3.42 -3.90 -9.83
C LEU A 129 3.45 -3.07 -11.12
N PRO A 130 3.22 -1.75 -11.03
CA PRO A 130 3.37 -0.89 -12.19
C PRO A 130 4.82 -0.84 -12.62
N GLU A 131 5.04 -0.83 -13.92
CA GLU A 131 6.34 -0.54 -14.50
C GLU A 131 6.80 0.86 -14.05
N GLY A 132 8.08 0.99 -13.72
CA GLY A 132 8.63 2.24 -13.19
C GLY A 132 8.42 2.45 -11.67
N ALA A 133 7.86 1.48 -10.94
CA ALA A 133 7.85 1.55 -9.48
C ALA A 133 9.28 1.65 -8.92
N THR A 134 9.57 2.69 -8.13
CA THR A 134 10.87 2.96 -7.52
C THR A 134 10.93 2.54 -6.05
N LEU A 135 9.78 2.46 -5.41
CA LEU A 135 9.61 1.95 -4.05
C LEU A 135 8.36 1.07 -3.97
N VAL A 136 8.50 -0.12 -3.43
CA VAL A 136 7.37 -1.01 -3.14
C VAL A 136 7.23 -1.19 -1.63
N VAL A 137 6.03 -0.89 -1.13
CA VAL A 137 5.68 -0.96 0.30
C VAL A 137 4.66 -2.09 0.51
N ALA A 138 5.10 -3.18 1.13
CA ALA A 138 4.18 -4.22 1.56
C ALA A 138 3.52 -3.83 2.89
N VAL A 139 2.20 -3.80 2.93
CA VAL A 139 1.42 -3.38 4.10
C VAL A 139 0.78 -4.60 4.75
N GLY A 140 0.84 -4.67 6.09
CA GLY A 140 0.14 -5.67 6.89
C GLY A 140 -0.44 -5.08 8.17
N GLY A 141 -1.71 -5.35 8.43
CA GLY A 141 -2.38 -4.96 9.67
C GLY A 141 -2.09 -5.95 10.79
N THR A 142 -1.40 -5.51 11.85
CA THR A 142 -0.94 -6.36 12.96
C THR A 142 -2.09 -6.97 13.76
N ARG A 143 -3.32 -6.46 13.60
CA ARG A 143 -4.53 -7.06 14.19
C ARG A 143 -4.87 -8.48 13.68
N ALA A 144 -4.16 -8.99 12.65
CA ALA A 144 -4.24 -10.39 12.25
C ALA A 144 -3.30 -11.30 13.06
N LEU A 145 -2.31 -10.73 13.76
CA LEU A 145 -1.37 -11.50 14.58
C LEU A 145 -2.06 -12.07 15.82
N GLY A 146 -1.84 -13.35 16.07
CA GLY A 146 -2.48 -14.05 17.17
C GLY A 146 -3.91 -14.54 16.89
N GLU A 147 -4.49 -14.12 15.76
CA GLU A 147 -5.83 -14.51 15.32
C GLU A 147 -5.81 -15.81 14.50
N PRO A 148 -6.94 -16.55 14.42
CA PRO A 148 -7.04 -17.73 13.58
C PRO A 148 -7.01 -17.36 12.10
N LEU A 149 -6.49 -18.28 11.26
CA LEU A 149 -6.51 -18.15 9.80
C LEU A 149 -7.91 -18.37 9.28
N GLU A 150 -8.64 -17.31 9.05
CA GLU A 150 -10.04 -17.27 8.59
C GLU A 150 -10.24 -16.15 7.55
N GLU A 151 -11.35 -16.23 6.79
CA GLU A 151 -11.68 -15.23 5.76
C GLU A 151 -11.90 -13.82 6.32
N GLU A 152 -12.32 -13.70 7.58
CA GLU A 152 -12.52 -12.43 8.28
C GLU A 152 -11.19 -11.70 8.51
N ARG A 153 -10.10 -12.44 8.64
CA ARG A 153 -8.77 -11.93 8.96
C ARG A 153 -7.85 -11.89 7.75
N VAL A 154 -7.98 -12.84 6.83
CA VAL A 154 -7.07 -12.99 5.71
C VAL A 154 -7.83 -13.04 4.39
N HIS A 155 -7.50 -12.15 3.47
CA HIS A 155 -7.96 -12.25 2.10
C HIS A 155 -7.26 -13.45 1.42
N ARG A 156 -8.02 -14.43 0.91
CA ARG A 156 -7.55 -15.70 0.32
C ARG A 156 -6.79 -16.55 1.34
N PRO A 157 -7.45 -17.03 2.39
CA PRO A 157 -6.81 -17.84 3.43
C PRO A 157 -6.21 -19.13 2.90
N GLU A 158 -6.76 -19.72 1.82
CA GLU A 158 -6.22 -20.90 1.15
C GLU A 158 -4.86 -20.64 0.49
N VAL A 159 -4.66 -19.45 -0.09
CA VAL A 159 -3.37 -19.03 -0.65
C VAL A 159 -2.37 -18.76 0.47
N PHE A 160 -2.81 -18.10 1.54
CA PHE A 160 -2.00 -17.87 2.72
C PHE A 160 -1.55 -19.19 3.36
N SER A 161 -2.45 -20.17 3.49
CA SER A 161 -2.16 -21.51 4.01
C SER A 161 -1.04 -22.20 3.20
N LYS A 162 -1.16 -22.22 1.88
CA LYS A 162 -0.13 -22.78 0.98
C LYS A 162 1.22 -22.07 1.13
N LEU A 163 1.20 -20.74 1.24
CA LEU A 163 2.40 -19.91 1.34
C LEU A 163 3.14 -20.11 2.66
N THR A 164 2.41 -20.26 3.75
CA THR A 164 2.96 -20.23 5.12
C THR A 164 3.02 -21.57 5.80
N GLY A 165 2.26 -22.55 5.33
CA GLY A 165 2.07 -23.85 5.96
C GLY A 165 1.10 -23.85 7.15
N ILE A 166 0.43 -22.70 7.45
CA ILE A 166 -0.58 -22.62 8.51
C ILE A 166 -1.91 -23.16 7.99
N SER A 167 -2.50 -24.11 8.70
CA SER A 167 -3.83 -24.63 8.36
C SER A 167 -4.95 -23.65 8.78
N PRO A 168 -6.09 -23.65 8.05
CA PRO A 168 -7.27 -22.88 8.46
C PRO A 168 -7.65 -23.14 9.93
N GLY A 169 -8.07 -22.08 10.63
CA GLY A 169 -8.40 -22.11 12.05
C GLY A 169 -7.19 -22.06 13.01
N HIS A 170 -5.97 -22.24 12.53
CA HIS A 170 -4.77 -22.14 13.37
C HIS A 170 -4.28 -20.69 13.47
N THR A 171 -3.59 -20.40 14.57
CA THR A 171 -3.13 -19.05 14.90
C THR A 171 -2.06 -18.54 13.93
N ILE A 172 -2.22 -17.31 13.46
CA ILE A 172 -1.26 -16.59 12.61
C ILE A 172 -0.13 -16.07 13.49
N GLY A 173 1.02 -16.74 13.47
CA GLY A 173 2.24 -16.31 14.16
C GLY A 173 3.08 -15.31 13.37
N ALA A 174 4.07 -14.69 14.03
CA ALA A 174 4.94 -13.67 13.44
C ALA A 174 5.64 -14.14 12.16
N GLN A 175 6.15 -15.36 12.13
CA GLN A 175 6.84 -15.92 10.95
C GLN A 175 5.90 -16.07 9.74
N ALA A 176 4.67 -16.56 9.93
CA ALA A 176 3.69 -16.69 8.86
C ALA A 176 3.27 -15.30 8.33
N PHE A 177 3.11 -14.34 9.24
CA PHE A 177 2.81 -12.97 8.90
C PHE A 177 3.94 -12.33 8.07
N ALA A 178 5.21 -12.49 8.49
CA ALA A 178 6.37 -12.01 7.74
C ALA A 178 6.44 -12.63 6.33
N ARG A 179 6.22 -13.95 6.20
CA ARG A 179 6.18 -14.63 4.89
C ARG A 179 5.11 -14.08 3.96
N ALA A 180 3.93 -13.73 4.48
CA ALA A 180 2.87 -13.13 3.67
C ALA A 180 3.28 -11.75 3.12
N LEU A 181 3.97 -10.93 3.93
CA LEU A 181 4.50 -9.64 3.48
C LEU A 181 5.60 -9.79 2.44
N LEU A 182 6.53 -10.71 2.65
CA LEU A 182 7.60 -11.03 1.70
C LEU A 182 7.05 -11.49 0.35
N ALA A 183 5.93 -12.23 0.35
CA ALA A 183 5.27 -12.62 -0.88
C ALA A 183 4.80 -11.41 -1.71
N GLY A 184 4.37 -10.33 -1.06
CA GLY A 184 4.04 -9.06 -1.73
C GLY A 184 5.25 -8.33 -2.31
N LEU A 185 6.47 -8.70 -1.91
CA LEU A 185 7.72 -8.10 -2.39
C LEU A 185 8.48 -8.98 -3.41
N ARG A 186 7.91 -10.12 -3.83
CA ARG A 186 8.61 -11.06 -4.74
C ARG A 186 8.95 -10.47 -6.10
N SER A 187 8.03 -9.70 -6.67
CA SER A 187 8.12 -9.17 -8.03
C SER A 187 8.58 -7.71 -8.07
N VAL A 188 9.29 -7.26 -7.03
CA VAL A 188 9.82 -5.90 -6.99
C VAL A 188 10.84 -5.71 -8.11
N PRO A 189 10.69 -4.70 -8.98
CA PRO A 189 11.61 -4.44 -10.08
C PRO A 189 13.06 -4.26 -9.60
N ASP A 190 14.01 -4.66 -10.44
CA ASP A 190 15.44 -4.43 -10.17
C ASP A 190 15.71 -2.93 -9.97
N GLY A 191 16.46 -2.61 -8.93
CA GLY A 191 16.78 -1.22 -8.56
C GLY A 191 15.69 -0.53 -7.71
N ALA A 192 14.47 -1.05 -7.64
CA ALA A 192 13.45 -0.50 -6.77
C ALA A 192 13.71 -0.84 -5.29
N ARG A 193 13.43 0.12 -4.42
CA ARG A 193 13.55 -0.04 -2.96
C ARG A 193 12.40 -0.87 -2.42
N ARG A 194 12.66 -1.60 -1.33
CA ARG A 194 11.67 -2.41 -0.61
C ARG A 194 11.45 -1.85 0.78
N ALA A 195 10.20 -1.72 1.18
CA ALA A 195 9.82 -1.38 2.55
C ALA A 195 8.62 -2.22 3.01
N VAL A 196 8.46 -2.34 4.31
CA VAL A 196 7.26 -2.91 4.93
C VAL A 196 6.66 -1.89 5.87
N LEU A 197 5.34 -1.79 5.83
CA LEU A 197 4.54 -1.03 6.79
C LEU A 197 3.69 -1.99 7.62
N LEU A 198 3.96 -2.06 8.91
CA LEU A 198 3.12 -2.73 9.89
C LEU A 198 2.13 -1.71 10.45
N ALA A 199 0.88 -1.82 10.04
CA ALA A 199 -0.21 -0.97 10.47
C ALA A 199 -0.88 -1.52 11.75
N ASP A 200 -1.72 -0.72 12.38
CA ASP A 200 -2.45 -1.05 13.63
C ASP A 200 -1.52 -1.38 14.82
N VAL A 201 -0.29 -0.83 14.84
CA VAL A 201 0.67 -1.06 15.93
C VAL A 201 0.39 -0.10 17.08
N GLU A 202 -0.08 -0.65 18.19
CA GLU A 202 -0.36 0.09 19.42
C GLU A 202 0.79 -0.12 20.43
N PRO A 203 1.01 0.82 21.37
CA PRO A 203 1.93 0.58 22.49
C PRO A 203 1.59 -0.68 23.30
N GLY A 204 2.60 -1.37 23.80
CA GLY A 204 2.43 -2.60 24.59
C GLY A 204 2.61 -3.87 23.77
N GLN A 205 1.73 -4.86 23.94
CA GLN A 205 1.88 -6.21 23.34
C GLN A 205 1.97 -6.17 21.80
N SER A 206 1.16 -5.34 21.15
CA SER A 206 1.18 -5.18 19.69
C SER A 206 2.55 -4.70 19.18
N MET A 207 3.18 -3.77 19.90
CA MET A 207 4.53 -3.28 19.58
C MET A 207 5.58 -4.40 19.71
N SER A 208 5.50 -5.21 20.74
CA SER A 208 6.45 -6.31 20.98
C SER A 208 6.37 -7.35 19.87
N VAL A 209 5.16 -7.75 19.48
CA VAL A 209 4.95 -8.73 18.40
C VAL A 209 5.34 -8.14 17.04
N ALA A 210 5.03 -6.87 16.78
CA ALA A 210 5.44 -6.17 15.55
C ALA A 210 6.97 -6.12 15.45
N SER A 211 7.70 -5.95 16.56
CA SER A 211 9.17 -5.99 16.56
C SER A 211 9.74 -7.36 16.21
N VAL A 212 9.08 -8.46 16.61
CA VAL A 212 9.46 -9.81 16.19
C VAL A 212 9.28 -9.97 14.67
N VAL A 213 8.14 -9.53 14.12
CA VAL A 213 7.90 -9.54 12.67
C VAL A 213 8.95 -8.70 11.94
N ALA A 214 9.26 -7.50 12.45
CA ALA A 214 10.26 -6.63 11.86
C ALA A 214 11.65 -7.27 11.84
N HIS A 215 12.03 -7.97 12.92
CA HIS A 215 13.29 -8.72 12.98
C HIS A 215 13.33 -9.84 11.94
N ASP A 216 12.26 -10.62 11.79
CA ASP A 216 12.17 -11.69 10.79
C ASP A 216 12.29 -11.11 9.37
N LEU A 217 11.60 -10.02 9.07
CA LEU A 217 11.69 -9.31 7.79
C LEU A 217 13.11 -8.80 7.52
N TRP A 218 13.78 -8.28 8.53
CA TRP A 218 15.16 -7.79 8.40
C TRP A 218 16.13 -8.92 8.05
N ARG A 219 15.99 -10.09 8.66
CA ARG A 219 16.79 -11.29 8.34
C ARG A 219 16.61 -11.72 6.88
N GLU A 220 15.43 -11.51 6.31
CA GLU A 220 15.09 -11.77 4.90
C GLU A 220 15.46 -10.60 3.96
N GLY A 221 16.23 -9.62 4.44
CA GLY A 221 16.78 -8.54 3.65
C GLY A 221 15.92 -7.28 3.50
N VAL A 222 14.78 -7.20 4.19
CA VAL A 222 13.98 -5.96 4.24
C VAL A 222 14.62 -4.99 5.22
N ARG A 223 15.27 -3.94 4.70
CA ARG A 223 16.03 -2.97 5.50
C ARG A 223 15.20 -1.82 6.06
N LYS A 224 13.97 -1.64 5.57
CA LYS A 224 13.07 -0.59 6.04
C LYS A 224 11.74 -1.18 6.47
N VAL A 225 11.50 -1.16 7.78
CA VAL A 225 10.23 -1.55 8.38
C VAL A 225 9.70 -0.36 9.16
N VAL A 226 8.48 0.07 8.86
CA VAL A 226 7.79 1.17 9.53
C VAL A 226 6.68 0.60 10.39
N LEU A 227 6.64 1.00 11.65
CA LEU A 227 5.57 0.66 12.58
C LEU A 227 4.64 1.85 12.71
N SER A 228 3.36 1.69 12.46
CA SER A 228 2.38 2.77 12.50
C SER A 228 1.09 2.35 13.17
N SER A 229 0.50 3.26 13.92
CA SER A 229 -0.82 3.10 14.54
C SER A 229 -1.97 3.51 13.62
N LEU A 230 -1.76 3.54 12.29
CA LEU A 230 -2.81 3.89 11.33
C LEU A 230 -4.14 3.14 11.61
N PRO A 231 -5.30 3.82 11.53
CA PRO A 231 -5.50 5.17 10.98
C PRO A 231 -5.36 6.34 12.00
N LYS A 232 -4.78 6.12 13.19
CA LYS A 232 -4.58 7.20 14.18
C LYS A 232 -3.48 8.15 13.73
N GLU A 233 -3.65 9.43 14.02
CA GLU A 233 -2.72 10.52 13.69
C GLU A 233 -1.49 10.54 14.62
N THR A 234 -0.79 9.43 14.73
CA THR A 234 0.48 9.34 15.46
C THR A 234 1.61 9.06 14.49
N PRO A 235 2.74 9.76 14.62
CA PRO A 235 3.90 9.54 13.75
C PRO A 235 4.31 8.07 13.72
N GLY A 236 4.53 7.53 12.53
CA GLY A 236 5.09 6.20 12.37
C GLY A 236 6.52 6.12 12.92
N ARG A 237 6.92 4.96 13.41
CA ARG A 237 8.28 4.71 13.88
C ARG A 237 9.01 3.81 12.90
N VAL A 238 10.22 4.21 12.52
CA VAL A 238 11.10 3.32 11.76
C VAL A 238 11.73 2.34 12.77
N TRP A 239 11.53 1.05 12.51
CA TRP A 239 12.20 0.02 13.29
C TRP A 239 13.68 -0.08 12.87
N THR A 240 14.56 -0.02 13.83
CA THR A 240 16.01 -0.15 13.65
C THR A 240 16.52 -1.23 14.59
N LEU A 241 17.53 -1.98 14.15
CA LEU A 241 18.33 -2.86 15.02
C LEU A 241 19.30 -2.05 15.86
#